data_d711aa2213c8805bf42cdeb1d61dad4c
#
_entry.id   d711aa2213c8805bf42cdeb1d61dad4c
#
_cell.length_a   1.000
_cell.length_b   1.000
_cell.length_c   1.000
_cell.angle_alpha   90.00
_cell.angle_beta   90.00
_cell.angle_gamma   90.00
#
_symmetry.space_group_name_H-M   'P 1'
#
loop_
_entity.id
_entity.type
_entity.pdbx_description
1 polymer ?
#
loop_
_entity_poly.entity_id
_entity_poly.type
_entity_poly.pdbx_seq_one_letter_code
_entity_poly.pdbx_strand_id
1 'polypeptide(L)' 'MLGWVLECEDRGARYLELTGLDPDSLRAGLNDPMILASGIEFLANYEPDLIRAAEALAVTPEELVAAKDALQA' A
#
# COMPACT_ATOMS: atom_id res chain seq x y z
N MET A 1 3.93 1.23 -5.72
CA MET A 1 2.70 0.87 -5.02
C MET A 1 2.21 1.98 -4.10
N LEU A 2 3.02 2.45 -3.16
CA LEU A 2 2.62 3.57 -2.31
C LEU A 2 2.30 4.84 -3.08
N GLY A 3 3.03 5.10 -4.16
CA GLY A 3 2.71 6.23 -5.03
C GLY A 3 1.28 6.15 -5.57
N TRP A 4 0.84 4.94 -5.98
CA TRP A 4 -0.52 4.73 -6.44
C TRP A 4 -1.54 4.97 -5.33
N VAL A 5 -1.26 4.50 -4.11
CA VAL A 5 -2.14 4.73 -2.95
C VAL A 5 -2.34 6.22 -2.71
N LEU A 6 -1.27 6.99 -2.83
CA LEU A 6 -1.28 8.42 -2.51
C LEU A 6 -1.79 9.30 -3.66
N GLU A 7 -1.96 8.76 -4.87
CA GLU A 7 -2.50 9.51 -6.01
C GLU A 7 -3.95 9.97 -5.78
N CYS A 8 -4.74 9.15 -5.10
CA CYS A 8 -6.11 9.49 -4.74
C CYS A 8 -6.12 10.09 -3.33
N GLU A 9 -6.61 11.32 -3.21
CA GLU A 9 -6.62 12.02 -1.94
C GLU A 9 -7.39 11.27 -0.85
N ASP A 10 -8.57 10.75 -1.18
CA ASP A 10 -9.39 9.98 -0.24
C ASP A 10 -8.72 8.68 0.17
N ARG A 11 -8.12 7.99 -0.78
CA ARG A 11 -7.42 6.72 -0.53
C ARG A 11 -6.18 6.95 0.33
N GLY A 12 -5.41 7.97 0.01
CA GLY A 12 -4.22 8.34 0.79
C GLY A 12 -4.58 8.74 2.20
N ALA A 13 -5.63 9.52 2.38
CA ALA A 13 -6.10 9.93 3.70
C ALA A 13 -6.51 8.73 4.55
N ARG A 14 -7.25 7.77 3.96
CA ARG A 14 -7.64 6.54 4.67
C ARG A 14 -6.42 5.72 5.08
N TYR A 15 -5.43 5.62 4.21
CA TYR A 15 -4.21 4.89 4.52
C TYR A 15 -3.48 5.51 5.70
N LEU A 16 -3.31 6.82 5.70
CA LEU A 16 -2.64 7.52 6.79
C LEU A 16 -3.40 7.41 8.11
N GLU A 17 -4.73 7.49 8.04
CA GLU A 17 -5.59 7.35 9.22
C GLU A 17 -5.48 5.95 9.83
N LEU A 18 -5.51 4.91 9.00
CA LEU A 18 -5.46 3.52 9.47
C LEU A 18 -4.09 3.12 10.01
N THR A 19 -3.01 3.68 9.46
CA THR A 19 -1.65 3.36 9.90
C THR A 19 -1.15 4.25 11.01
N GLY A 20 -1.78 5.41 11.20
CA GLY A 20 -1.31 6.41 12.16
C GLY A 20 -0.06 7.16 11.69
N LEU A 21 0.34 7.00 10.44
CA LEU A 21 1.50 7.70 9.89
C LEU A 21 1.13 9.12 9.50
N ASP A 22 2.05 10.05 9.68
CA ASP A 22 1.92 11.38 9.10
C ASP A 22 2.65 11.43 7.74
N PRO A 23 2.38 12.44 6.91
CA PRO A 23 3.01 12.51 5.58
C PRO A 23 4.54 12.55 5.61
N ASP A 24 5.13 13.16 6.62
CA ASP A 24 6.59 13.26 6.74
C ASP A 24 7.20 11.91 7.09
N SER A 25 6.60 11.19 8.04
CA SER A 25 7.03 9.84 8.41
C SER A 25 6.90 8.88 7.24
N LEU A 26 5.81 8.98 6.48
CA LEU A 26 5.62 8.15 5.31
C LEU A 26 6.69 8.42 4.26
N ARG A 27 7.00 9.69 4.01
CA ARG A 27 8.00 10.10 3.04
C ARG A 27 9.39 9.57 3.42
N ALA A 28 9.72 9.66 4.70
CA ALA A 28 11.00 9.16 5.21
C ALA A 28 11.10 7.64 5.14
N GLY A 29 9.97 6.94 5.22
CA GLY A 29 9.92 5.47 5.26
C GLY A 29 9.53 4.80 3.95
N LEU A 30 9.56 5.49 2.81
CA LEU A 30 9.14 4.92 1.52
C LEU A 30 9.91 3.66 1.12
N ASN A 31 11.13 3.49 1.62
CA ASN A 31 11.94 2.30 1.36
C ASN A 31 11.92 1.31 2.53
N ASP A 32 11.17 1.59 3.59
CA ASP A 32 11.05 0.70 4.74
C ASP A 32 10.13 -0.49 4.38
N PRO A 33 10.63 -1.74 4.47
CA PRO A 33 9.81 -2.92 4.16
C PRO A 33 8.51 -2.99 4.96
N MET A 34 8.52 -2.56 6.21
CA MET A 34 7.32 -2.60 7.05
C MET A 34 6.26 -1.61 6.57
N ILE A 35 6.69 -0.43 6.13
CA ILE A 35 5.77 0.57 5.57
C ILE A 35 5.22 0.10 4.23
N LEU A 36 6.06 -0.48 3.37
CA LEU A 36 5.61 -1.05 2.11
C LEU A 36 4.61 -2.19 2.33
N ALA A 37 4.87 -3.06 3.29
CA ALA A 37 3.96 -4.14 3.65
C ALA A 37 2.62 -3.60 4.17
N SER A 38 2.64 -2.53 4.96
CA SER A 38 1.41 -1.92 5.48
C SER A 38 0.55 -1.34 4.35
N GLY A 39 1.19 -0.81 3.30
CA GLY A 39 0.48 -0.32 2.12
C GLY A 39 -0.25 -1.44 1.39
N ILE A 40 0.41 -2.57 1.21
CA ILE A 40 -0.20 -3.74 0.56
C ILE A 40 -1.33 -4.31 1.44
N GLU A 41 -1.13 -4.37 2.75
CA GLU A 41 -2.16 -4.81 3.69
C GLU A 41 -3.39 -3.90 3.64
N PHE A 42 -3.20 -2.60 3.56
CA PHE A 42 -4.29 -1.64 3.39
C PHE A 42 -5.10 -1.97 2.13
N LEU A 43 -4.42 -2.24 1.01
CA LEU A 43 -5.08 -2.61 -0.24
C LEU A 43 -5.79 -3.96 -0.12
N ALA A 44 -5.17 -4.93 0.54
CA ALA A 44 -5.74 -6.27 0.70
C ALA A 44 -7.03 -6.26 1.53
N ASN A 45 -7.18 -5.29 2.44
CA ASN A 45 -8.37 -5.14 3.25
C ASN A 45 -9.54 -4.50 2.50
N TYR A 46 -9.29 -4.00 1.29
CA TYR A 46 -10.34 -3.44 0.44
C TYR A 46 -10.14 -3.95 -0.99
N GLU A 47 -10.84 -5.03 -1.31
CA GLU A 47 -10.64 -5.77 -2.56
C GLU A 47 -10.74 -4.92 -3.83
N PRO A 48 -11.71 -3.99 -3.97
CA PRO A 48 -11.75 -3.17 -5.19
C PRO A 48 -10.48 -2.36 -5.41
N ASP A 49 -9.88 -1.81 -4.37
CA ASP A 49 -8.62 -1.06 -4.48
C ASP A 49 -7.44 -1.99 -4.76
N LEU A 50 -7.44 -3.19 -4.17
CA LEU A 50 -6.40 -4.19 -4.45
C LEU A 50 -6.38 -4.56 -5.94
N ILE A 51 -7.54 -4.79 -6.52
CA ILE A 51 -7.66 -5.13 -7.94
C ILE A 51 -7.19 -3.96 -8.81
N ARG A 52 -7.60 -2.75 -8.50
CA ARG A 52 -7.20 -1.55 -9.24
C ARG A 52 -5.70 -1.31 -9.17
N ALA A 53 -5.11 -1.49 -8.00
CA ALA A 53 -3.66 -1.34 -7.82
C ALA A 53 -2.91 -2.40 -8.63
N ALA A 54 -3.36 -3.63 -8.61
CA ALA A 54 -2.76 -4.71 -9.38
C ALA A 54 -2.79 -4.40 -10.88
N GLU A 55 -3.91 -3.92 -11.39
CA GLU A 55 -4.03 -3.51 -12.79
C GLU A 55 -3.08 -2.37 -13.13
N ALA A 56 -3.01 -1.35 -12.27
CA ALA A 56 -2.14 -0.20 -12.48
C ALA A 56 -0.66 -0.58 -12.49
N LEU A 57 -0.29 -1.57 -11.70
CA LEU A 57 1.10 -2.04 -11.58
C LEU A 57 1.42 -3.21 -12.52
N ALA A 58 0.44 -3.65 -13.31
CA ALA A 58 0.57 -4.77 -14.24
C ALA A 58 0.99 -6.08 -13.55
N VAL A 59 0.42 -6.33 -12.38
CA VAL A 59 0.60 -7.57 -11.62
C VAL A 59 -0.76 -8.14 -11.23
N THR A 60 -0.78 -9.35 -10.69
CA THR A 60 -2.02 -9.92 -10.16
C THR A 60 -2.20 -9.52 -8.69
N PRO A 61 -3.46 -9.54 -8.17
CA PRO A 61 -3.67 -9.31 -6.74
C PRO A 61 -2.90 -10.30 -5.86
N GLU A 62 -2.79 -11.55 -6.28
CA GLU A 62 -2.03 -12.57 -5.57
C GLU A 62 -0.55 -12.24 -5.50
N GLU A 63 0.01 -11.66 -6.56
CA GLU A 63 1.40 -11.23 -6.57
C GLU A 63 1.64 -10.09 -5.58
N LEU A 64 0.70 -9.17 -5.43
CA LEU A 64 0.80 -8.11 -4.43
C LEU A 64 0.80 -8.68 -3.01
N VAL A 65 -0.10 -9.62 -2.72
CA VAL A 65 -0.17 -10.25 -1.39
C VAL A 65 1.10 -11.06 -1.11
N ALA A 66 1.61 -11.76 -2.11
CA ALA A 66 2.88 -12.49 -1.97
C ALA A 66 4.04 -11.55 -1.68
N ALA A 67 4.06 -10.38 -2.30
CA ALA A 67 5.08 -9.37 -2.04
C ALA A 67 5.05 -8.88 -0.59
N LYS A 68 3.83 -8.71 -0.03
CA LYS A 68 3.68 -8.34 1.38
C LYS A 68 4.32 -9.39 2.29
N ASP A 69 4.04 -10.66 2.04
CA ASP A 69 4.61 -11.75 2.85
C ASP A 69 6.14 -11.77 2.76
N ALA A 70 6.69 -11.53 1.58
CA ALA A 70 8.13 -11.45 1.38
C ALA A 70 8.75 -10.28 2.14
N LEU A 71 8.08 -9.14 2.20
CA LEU A 71 8.56 -7.97 2.92
C LEU A 71 8.55 -8.17 4.44
N GLN A 72 7.67 -9.03 4.94
CA GLN A 72 7.53 -9.32 6.36
C GLN A 72 8.33 -10.54 6.82
N ALA A 73 8.93 -11.24 5.89
CA ALA A 73 9.69 -12.48 6.19
C ALA A 73 11.00 -12.23 6.94
#